data_a4f407dd1397ddf8b7e07faacd726391
#
_entry.id   a4f407dd1397ddf8b7e07faacd726391
#
_cell.length_a   1.000
_cell.length_b   1.000
_cell.length_c   1.000
_cell.angle_alpha   90.00
_cell.angle_beta   90.00
_cell.angle_gamma   90.00
#
_symmetry.space_group_name_H-M   'P 1'
#
loop_
_entity.id
_entity.type
_entity.pdbx_description
1 polymer ?
#
loop_
_entity_poly.entity_id
_entity_poly.type
_entity_poly.pdbx_seq_one_letter_code
_entity_poly.pdbx_strand_id
1 'polypeptide(L)'
;ENTNLLVILNDNCMSIDPAVGALKEYLTDISTSKTYNKVRNKVWKILGKISKFGPNAQKIAQKIESGVKATVLGESNYFESLNFRYFGPIDGHNTEHLTQILKDLKDIPGPKILHCITEKGKGYSFAEEGNATKWHAPGLFDKNTGKAILK
;
A
#
# COMPACT_ATOMS: atom_id res chain seq x y z
N GLU A 1 13.55 3.60 -20.03
CA GLU A 1 12.28 3.76 -20.78
C GLU A 1 11.25 4.40 -19.83
N ASN A 2 10.70 5.56 -20.25
CA ASN A 2 9.70 6.29 -19.45
C ASN A 2 8.30 5.73 -19.73
N THR A 3 8.01 4.51 -19.26
CA THR A 3 6.67 3.93 -19.33
C THR A 3 5.83 4.40 -18.16
N ASN A 4 4.55 4.71 -18.38
CA ASN A 4 3.60 5.04 -17.32
C ASN A 4 3.07 3.76 -16.61
N LEU A 5 4.00 2.93 -16.12
CA LEU A 5 3.66 1.70 -15.42
C LEU A 5 3.25 2.01 -13.97
N LEU A 6 2.13 1.47 -13.54
CA LEU A 6 1.73 1.42 -12.13
C LEU A 6 1.80 -0.04 -11.65
N VAL A 7 2.67 -0.29 -10.69
CA VAL A 7 2.73 -1.56 -9.95
C VAL A 7 1.98 -1.39 -8.64
N ILE A 8 1.07 -2.29 -8.33
CA ILE A 8 0.38 -2.34 -7.03
C ILE A 8 0.99 -3.46 -6.21
N LEU A 9 1.68 -3.11 -5.14
CA LEU A 9 2.18 -4.04 -4.15
C LEU A 9 1.10 -4.29 -3.10
N ASN A 10 0.42 -5.42 -3.22
CA ASN A 10 -0.53 -5.88 -2.21
C ASN A 10 0.22 -6.64 -1.11
N ASP A 11 0.44 -5.99 0.02
CA ASP A 11 1.19 -6.53 1.15
C ASP A 11 0.23 -6.91 2.28
N ASN A 12 0.06 -8.20 2.51
CA ASN A 12 -0.69 -8.74 3.64
C ASN A 12 0.23 -9.30 4.74
N CYS A 13 1.53 -8.99 4.70
CA CYS A 13 2.56 -9.45 5.63
C CYS A 13 2.67 -10.99 5.74
N MET A 14 2.10 -11.72 4.78
CA MET A 14 2.09 -13.18 4.77
C MET A 14 2.52 -13.74 3.42
N SER A 15 3.22 -14.87 3.49
CA SER A 15 3.39 -15.83 2.41
C SER A 15 2.43 -17.02 2.68
N ILE A 16 2.83 -18.25 2.42
CA ILE A 16 2.14 -19.45 2.93
C ILE A 16 2.23 -19.46 4.46
N ASP A 17 3.41 -19.11 5.00
CA ASP A 17 3.69 -18.83 6.40
C ASP A 17 4.03 -17.35 6.60
N PRO A 18 4.17 -16.84 7.84
CA PRO A 18 4.60 -15.48 8.09
C PRO A 18 5.89 -15.16 7.32
N ALA A 19 5.85 -14.08 6.55
CA ALA A 19 6.97 -13.67 5.72
C ALA A 19 8.21 -13.38 6.57
N VAL A 20 9.40 -13.72 6.06
CA VAL A 20 10.70 -13.47 6.69
C VAL A 20 11.66 -12.83 5.69
N GLY A 21 12.72 -12.19 6.21
CA GLY A 21 13.80 -11.63 5.40
C GLY A 21 13.79 -10.12 5.26
N ALA A 22 14.84 -9.59 4.66
CA ALA A 22 15.16 -8.16 4.62
C ALA A 22 14.06 -7.31 3.96
N LEU A 23 13.39 -7.80 2.93
CA LEU A 23 12.30 -7.05 2.28
C LEU A 23 11.11 -6.88 3.22
N LYS A 24 10.76 -7.93 4.00
CA LYS A 24 9.71 -7.82 5.01
C LYS A 24 10.08 -6.82 6.09
N GLU A 25 11.29 -6.90 6.63
CA GLU A 25 11.78 -5.96 7.64
C GLU A 25 11.70 -4.53 7.11
N TYR A 26 12.20 -4.30 5.91
CA TYR A 26 12.12 -3.00 5.25
C TYR A 26 10.67 -2.48 5.08
N LEU A 27 9.74 -3.31 4.60
CA LEU A 27 8.33 -2.93 4.44
C LEU A 27 7.65 -2.70 5.79
N THR A 28 8.01 -3.50 6.81
CA THR A 28 7.52 -3.33 8.19
C THR A 28 8.00 -2.02 8.77
N ASP A 29 9.28 -1.69 8.62
CA ASP A 29 9.87 -0.44 9.12
C ASP A 29 9.19 0.79 8.49
N ILE A 30 8.94 0.76 7.18
CA ILE A 30 8.18 1.82 6.51
C ILE A 30 6.76 1.92 7.10
N SER A 31 6.05 0.81 7.21
CA SER A 31 4.64 0.80 7.63
C SER A 31 4.46 1.22 9.10
N THR A 32 5.41 0.87 9.96
CA THR A 32 5.39 1.17 11.41
C THR A 32 6.02 2.50 11.77
N SER A 33 6.80 3.11 10.90
CA SER A 33 7.48 4.38 11.16
C SER A 33 6.48 5.49 11.53
N LYS A 34 6.54 5.95 12.78
CA LYS A 34 5.70 7.05 13.28
C LYS A 34 5.94 8.34 12.49
N THR A 35 7.20 8.63 12.15
CA THR A 35 7.57 9.80 11.38
C THR A 35 7.03 9.72 9.97
N TYR A 36 7.20 8.61 9.29
CA TYR A 36 6.64 8.36 7.97
C TYR A 36 5.12 8.54 7.95
N ASN A 37 4.41 7.85 8.85
CA ASN A 37 2.96 7.92 8.93
C ASN A 37 2.44 9.35 9.22
N LYS A 38 3.10 10.09 10.10
CA LYS A 38 2.75 11.48 10.41
C LYS A 38 2.92 12.39 9.19
N VAL A 39 4.03 12.26 8.48
CA VAL A 39 4.33 13.07 7.30
C VAL A 39 3.41 12.66 6.14
N ARG A 40 3.23 11.36 5.89
CA ARG A 40 2.27 10.84 4.91
C ARG A 40 0.88 11.43 5.09
N ASN A 41 0.34 11.38 6.30
CA ASN A 41 -1.00 11.92 6.59
C ASN A 41 -1.10 13.42 6.35
N LYS A 42 -0.01 14.16 6.61
CA LYS A 42 0.08 15.60 6.36
C LYS A 42 0.09 15.90 4.86
N VAL A 43 0.85 15.11 4.10
CA VAL A 43 0.93 15.22 2.63
C VAL A 43 -0.41 14.91 1.99
N TRP A 44 -1.06 13.81 2.35
CA TRP A 44 -2.38 13.45 1.82
C TRP A 44 -3.45 14.48 2.13
N LYS A 45 -3.44 15.08 3.33
CA LYS A 45 -4.33 16.20 3.66
C LYS A 45 -4.08 17.44 2.79
N ILE A 46 -2.84 17.70 2.42
CA ILE A 46 -2.47 18.81 1.54
C ILE A 46 -2.89 18.50 0.11
N LEU A 47 -2.57 17.30 -0.40
CA LEU A 47 -2.94 16.87 -1.75
C LEU A 47 -4.46 16.85 -1.95
N GLY A 48 -5.23 16.37 -0.98
CA GLY A 48 -6.69 16.41 -1.03
C GLY A 48 -7.29 17.83 -1.05
N LYS A 49 -6.55 18.83 -0.58
CA LYS A 49 -6.93 20.24 -0.72
C LYS A 49 -6.51 20.83 -2.07
N ILE A 50 -5.43 20.33 -2.67
CA ILE A 50 -4.84 20.85 -3.91
C ILE A 50 -5.60 20.36 -5.15
N SER A 51 -6.31 19.24 -5.10
CA SER A 51 -7.15 18.76 -6.22
C SER A 51 -8.19 19.79 -6.69
N LYS A 52 -8.41 20.85 -5.88
CA LYS A 52 -9.27 22.00 -6.23
C LYS A 52 -8.54 23.15 -6.92
N PHE A 53 -7.22 23.08 -7.11
CA PHE A 53 -6.38 24.21 -7.58
C PHE A 53 -5.58 23.85 -8.84
N GLY A 54 -6.20 23.81 -10.02
CA GLY A 54 -5.63 23.95 -11.35
C GLY A 54 -4.18 23.45 -11.65
N PRO A 55 -3.59 23.79 -12.79
CA PRO A 55 -2.32 23.19 -13.30
C PRO A 55 -1.06 23.43 -12.45
N ASN A 56 -1.08 24.32 -11.49
CA ASN A 56 0.03 24.53 -10.53
C ASN A 56 0.07 23.48 -9.40
N ALA A 57 -0.99 22.69 -9.23
CA ALA A 57 -1.07 21.62 -8.23
C ALA A 57 0.03 20.56 -8.42
N GLN A 58 0.40 20.25 -9.67
CA GLN A 58 1.44 19.26 -9.98
C GLN A 58 2.83 19.69 -9.51
N LYS A 59 3.18 20.98 -9.68
CA LYS A 59 4.48 21.52 -9.21
C LYS A 59 4.58 21.55 -7.68
N ILE A 60 3.48 21.80 -7.01
CA ILE A 60 3.41 21.81 -5.55
C ILE A 60 3.48 20.38 -5.02
N ALA A 61 2.77 19.43 -5.65
CA ALA A 61 2.83 18.02 -5.33
C ALA A 61 4.26 17.45 -5.47
N GLN A 62 4.96 17.78 -6.55
CA GLN A 62 6.37 17.38 -6.76
C GLN A 62 7.33 17.96 -5.72
N LYS A 63 7.16 19.22 -5.31
CA LYS A 63 7.97 19.83 -4.25
C LYS A 63 7.72 19.23 -2.88
N ILE A 64 6.47 18.92 -2.57
CA ILE A 64 6.10 18.26 -1.30
C ILE A 64 6.63 16.84 -1.28
N GLU A 65 6.51 16.11 -2.38
CA GLU A 65 7.03 14.76 -2.55
C GLU A 65 8.54 14.70 -2.33
N SER A 66 9.30 15.59 -2.96
CA SER A 66 10.76 15.67 -2.81
C SER A 66 11.19 16.00 -1.38
N GLY A 67 10.51 16.92 -0.72
CA GLY A 67 10.81 17.32 0.65
C GLY A 67 10.47 16.23 1.69
N VAL A 68 9.41 15.47 1.45
CA VAL A 68 9.00 14.37 2.33
C VAL A 68 9.94 13.17 2.20
N LYS A 69 10.34 12.84 0.98
CA LYS A 69 11.28 11.74 0.71
C LYS A 69 12.62 11.93 1.40
N ALA A 70 13.21 13.12 1.26
CA ALA A 70 14.51 13.43 1.86
C ALA A 70 14.50 13.36 3.40
N THR A 71 13.36 13.66 4.03
CA THR A 71 13.27 13.79 5.50
C THR A 71 12.86 12.48 6.19
N VAL A 72 12.22 11.56 5.49
CA VAL A 72 11.48 10.45 6.12
C VAL A 72 12.04 9.07 5.77
N LEU A 73 12.60 8.89 4.58
CA LEU A 73 12.99 7.58 4.08
C LEU A 73 14.50 7.28 4.19
N GLY A 74 15.30 8.23 4.73
CA GLY A 74 16.76 8.06 4.75
C GLY A 74 17.35 7.97 3.34
N GLU A 75 18.61 7.61 3.23
CA GLU A 75 19.41 7.74 2.00
C GLU A 75 19.11 6.71 0.89
N SER A 76 18.06 5.98 0.83
CA SER A 76 17.55 5.30 -0.38
C SER A 76 16.38 4.36 -0.10
N ASN A 77 15.24 4.73 -0.60
CA ASN A 77 14.14 3.80 -0.76
C ASN A 77 14.54 2.73 -1.81
N TYR A 78 14.46 1.46 -1.47
CA TYR A 78 14.78 0.33 -2.35
C TYR A 78 14.10 0.47 -3.73
N PHE A 79 12.83 0.86 -3.75
CA PHE A 79 12.08 1.02 -4.99
C PHE A 79 12.53 2.22 -5.84
N GLU A 80 13.01 3.28 -5.19
CA GLU A 80 13.57 4.44 -5.90
C GLU A 80 14.92 4.14 -6.53
N SER A 81 15.71 3.27 -5.92
CA SER A 81 16.95 2.78 -6.55
C SER A 81 16.67 1.98 -7.84
N LEU A 82 15.46 1.45 -7.98
CA LEU A 82 14.97 0.80 -9.20
C LEU A 82 14.22 1.77 -10.13
N ASN A 83 14.34 3.08 -9.92
CA ASN A 83 13.66 4.15 -10.66
C ASN A 83 12.12 4.12 -10.58
N PHE A 84 11.54 3.50 -9.56
CA PHE A 84 10.12 3.60 -9.27
C PHE A 84 9.84 4.74 -8.29
N ARG A 85 8.81 5.52 -8.57
CA ARG A 85 8.26 6.45 -7.59
C ARG A 85 7.38 5.66 -6.61
N TYR A 86 7.71 5.70 -5.33
CA TYR A 86 7.01 4.96 -4.30
C TYR A 86 5.90 5.79 -3.66
N PHE A 87 4.71 5.19 -3.57
CA PHE A 87 3.52 5.76 -2.93
C PHE A 87 2.95 4.75 -1.92
N GLY A 88 2.68 5.20 -0.73
CA GLY A 88 2.16 4.36 0.34
C GLY A 88 3.02 4.39 1.60
N PRO A 89 2.85 3.44 2.51
CA PRO A 89 1.78 2.44 2.49
C PRO A 89 0.39 3.05 2.75
N ILE A 90 -0.63 2.45 2.15
CA ILE A 90 -2.03 2.83 2.35
C ILE A 90 -2.85 1.62 2.83
N ASP A 91 -4.00 1.88 3.43
CA ASP A 91 -4.97 0.84 3.75
C ASP A 91 -5.67 0.36 2.47
N GLY A 92 -5.37 -0.87 2.04
CA GLY A 92 -5.93 -1.49 0.84
C GLY A 92 -7.40 -1.89 0.98
N HIS A 93 -7.96 -1.91 2.20
CA HIS A 93 -9.38 -2.18 2.43
C HIS A 93 -10.24 -0.91 2.42
N ASN A 94 -9.64 0.28 2.51
CA ASN A 94 -10.35 1.54 2.32
C ASN A 94 -10.52 1.85 0.83
N THR A 95 -11.56 1.29 0.22
CA THR A 95 -11.82 1.38 -1.22
C THR A 95 -12.07 2.80 -1.71
N GLU A 96 -12.69 3.65 -0.89
CA GLU A 96 -12.91 5.06 -1.23
C GLU A 96 -11.59 5.82 -1.34
N HIS A 97 -10.74 5.69 -0.33
CA HIS A 97 -9.41 6.30 -0.32
C HIS A 97 -8.51 5.73 -1.42
N LEU A 98 -8.53 4.42 -1.63
CA LEU A 98 -7.78 3.76 -2.71
C LEU A 98 -8.20 4.28 -4.09
N THR A 99 -9.50 4.42 -4.32
CA THR A 99 -10.05 4.95 -5.57
C THR A 99 -9.57 6.39 -5.83
N GLN A 100 -9.56 7.23 -4.78
CA GLN A 100 -9.06 8.59 -4.91
C GLN A 100 -7.57 8.62 -5.25
N ILE A 101 -6.77 7.81 -4.57
CA ILE A 101 -5.33 7.69 -4.82
C ILE A 101 -5.05 7.23 -6.26
N LEU A 102 -5.77 6.22 -6.75
CA LEU A 102 -5.60 5.74 -8.13
C LEU A 102 -5.93 6.82 -9.17
N LYS A 103 -6.94 7.65 -8.91
CA LYS A 103 -7.25 8.82 -9.76
C LYS A 103 -6.09 9.83 -9.75
N ASP A 104 -5.53 10.11 -8.58
CA ASP A 104 -4.43 11.08 -8.44
C ASP A 104 -3.13 10.55 -9.11
N LEU A 105 -2.88 9.24 -9.03
CA LEU A 105 -1.71 8.60 -9.63
C LEU A 105 -1.78 8.50 -11.16
N LYS A 106 -2.98 8.52 -11.75
CA LYS A 106 -3.19 8.37 -13.19
C LYS A 106 -2.40 9.41 -14.00
N ASP A 107 -2.37 10.65 -13.51
CA ASP A 107 -1.77 11.78 -14.21
C ASP A 107 -0.30 12.02 -13.85
N ILE A 108 0.26 11.20 -12.97
CA ILE A 108 1.67 11.25 -12.60
C ILE A 108 2.50 10.48 -13.63
N PRO A 109 3.47 11.09 -14.32
CA PRO A 109 4.26 10.41 -15.32
C PRO A 109 5.32 9.49 -14.70
N GLY A 110 5.77 8.49 -15.48
CA GLY A 110 6.84 7.56 -15.14
C GLY A 110 6.39 6.34 -14.35
N PRO A 111 7.31 5.39 -14.08
CA PRO A 111 7.00 4.16 -13.35
C PRO A 111 6.72 4.44 -11.88
N LYS A 112 5.66 3.82 -11.37
CA LYS A 112 5.14 4.03 -10.01
C LYS A 112 4.88 2.71 -9.32
N ILE A 113 5.07 2.67 -8.00
CA ILE A 113 4.64 1.57 -7.16
C ILE A 113 3.71 2.11 -6.08
N LEU A 114 2.54 1.51 -5.94
CA LEU A 114 1.58 1.78 -4.88
C LEU A 114 1.59 0.63 -3.89
N HIS A 115 2.03 0.89 -2.66
CA HIS A 115 2.06 -0.10 -1.59
C HIS A 115 0.74 -0.06 -0.82
N CYS A 116 -0.03 -1.16 -0.90
CA CYS A 116 -1.29 -1.36 -0.22
C CYS A 116 -1.12 -2.40 0.88
N ILE A 117 -1.36 -2.02 2.13
CA ILE A 117 -1.42 -2.97 3.24
C ILE A 117 -2.82 -3.57 3.30
N THR A 118 -2.88 -4.89 3.35
CA THR A 118 -4.13 -5.63 3.44
C THR A 118 -4.08 -6.65 4.57
N GLU A 119 -5.22 -7.17 4.93
CA GLU A 119 -5.39 -8.25 5.89
C GLU A 119 -6.01 -9.45 5.17
N LYS A 120 -5.31 -10.58 5.22
CA LYS A 120 -5.77 -11.80 4.58
C LYS A 120 -7.06 -12.31 5.23
N GLY A 121 -8.09 -12.54 4.42
CA GLY A 121 -9.40 -13.01 4.91
C GLY A 121 -10.32 -11.92 5.42
N LYS A 122 -9.96 -10.64 5.28
CA LYS A 122 -10.77 -9.50 5.70
C LYS A 122 -12.20 -9.58 5.17
N GLY A 123 -13.17 -9.38 6.07
CA GLY A 123 -14.61 -9.48 5.77
C GLY A 123 -15.19 -10.87 5.98
N TYR A 124 -14.38 -11.87 6.39
CA TYR A 124 -14.87 -13.20 6.76
C TYR A 124 -14.38 -13.58 8.15
N SER A 125 -15.26 -13.55 9.14
CA SER A 125 -14.94 -13.68 10.58
C SER A 125 -14.09 -14.91 10.91
N PHE A 126 -14.41 -16.07 10.34
CA PHE A 126 -13.65 -17.30 10.57
C PHE A 126 -12.20 -17.22 10.05
N ALA A 127 -11.95 -16.40 9.04
CA ALA A 127 -10.59 -16.18 8.53
C ALA A 127 -9.85 -15.11 9.33
N GLU A 128 -10.55 -14.09 9.82
CA GLU A 128 -9.97 -13.02 10.65
C GLU A 128 -9.59 -13.55 12.05
N GLU A 129 -10.42 -14.38 12.66
CA GLU A 129 -10.21 -14.92 14.01
C GLU A 129 -9.35 -16.20 14.02
N GLY A 130 -9.16 -16.81 12.87
CA GLY A 130 -8.53 -18.11 12.73
C GLY A 130 -7.08 -18.06 12.24
N ASN A 131 -6.54 -19.25 12.01
CA ASN A 131 -5.25 -19.39 11.35
C ASN A 131 -5.38 -19.05 9.85
N ALA A 132 -4.84 -17.92 9.43
CA ALA A 132 -4.88 -17.43 8.05
C ALA A 132 -4.31 -18.44 7.03
N THR A 133 -3.40 -19.32 7.46
CA THR A 133 -2.85 -20.40 6.66
C THR A 133 -3.92 -21.44 6.30
N LYS A 134 -4.81 -21.78 7.25
CA LYS A 134 -5.95 -22.68 7.01
C LYS A 134 -6.85 -22.19 5.88
N TRP A 135 -7.02 -20.87 5.77
CA TRP A 135 -7.90 -20.24 4.79
C TRP A 135 -7.19 -19.88 3.47
N HIS A 136 -5.94 -20.31 3.30
CA HIS A 136 -5.23 -20.10 2.04
C HIS A 136 -5.84 -20.91 0.88
N ALA A 137 -6.22 -22.18 1.15
CA ALA A 137 -6.87 -23.06 0.19
C ALA A 137 -7.76 -24.09 0.93
N PRO A 138 -8.87 -23.66 1.55
CA PRO A 138 -9.62 -24.51 2.49
C PRO A 138 -10.39 -25.65 1.82
N GLY A 139 -10.42 -25.74 0.49
CA GLY A 139 -11.28 -26.67 -0.23
C GLY A 139 -12.76 -26.29 -0.12
N LEU A 140 -13.66 -27.28 -0.18
CA LEU A 140 -15.08 -27.04 0.03
C LEU A 140 -15.39 -26.86 1.52
N PHE A 141 -16.11 -25.81 1.85
CA PHE A 141 -16.54 -25.54 3.24
C PHE A 141 -17.90 -24.84 3.27
N ASP A 142 -18.60 -24.98 4.38
CA ASP A 142 -19.82 -24.23 4.67
C ASP A 142 -19.47 -22.82 5.10
N LYS A 143 -19.85 -21.83 4.33
CA LYS A 143 -19.55 -20.41 4.59
C LYS A 143 -20.13 -19.86 5.90
N ASN A 144 -21.23 -20.46 6.42
CA ASN A 144 -21.90 -19.99 7.61
C ASN A 144 -21.27 -20.57 8.88
N THR A 145 -20.66 -21.74 8.80
CA THR A 145 -20.09 -22.45 9.96
C THR A 145 -18.56 -22.54 9.90
N GLY A 146 -17.95 -22.23 8.78
CA GLY A 146 -16.50 -22.36 8.55
C GLY A 146 -16.01 -23.82 8.57
N LYS A 147 -16.90 -24.83 8.57
CA LYS A 147 -16.55 -26.24 8.61
C LYS A 147 -16.27 -26.80 7.22
N ALA A 148 -15.21 -27.62 7.13
CA ALA A 148 -14.90 -28.32 5.89
C ALA A 148 -16.02 -29.30 5.54
N ILE A 149 -16.36 -29.36 4.24
CA ILE A 149 -17.28 -30.36 3.70
C ILE A 149 -16.40 -31.50 3.17
N LEU A 150 -16.39 -32.62 3.90
CA LEU A 150 -15.73 -33.83 3.48
C LEU A 150 -16.56 -34.48 2.35
N LYS A 151 -15.91 -34.84 1.25
CA LYS A 151 -16.51 -35.68 0.21
C LYS A 151 -16.47 -37.13 0.63
#